data_52c23ca2a907e1ccce6a17cbd52e6dd5
#
_entry.id   52c23ca2a907e1ccce6a17cbd52e6dd5
#
_cell.length_a   1.000
_cell.length_b   1.000
_cell.length_c   1.000
_cell.angle_alpha   90.00
_cell.angle_beta   90.00
_cell.angle_gamma   90.00
#
_symmetry.space_group_name_H-M   'P 1'
#
loop_
_entity.id
_entity.type
_entity.pdbx_description
1 polymer ?
#
loop_
_entity_poly.entity_id
_entity_poly.type
_entity_poly.pdbx_seq_one_letter_code
_entity_poly.pdbx_strand_id
1 'polypeptide(L)'
;MTLKKVASGQSFRPRADDWNAFVDAAMDYRQRRNSFGARSVPGSYRQGIVLVRNRTGADQDQFSTLWIDDLAIRPDDPDGEQRFRTLAPVFDLKLFTDIAAANRHECRYVVIQEPLKDGKVGHGMLFGVSPAKLDIPVEAHDYAEPNPTLTAKLRSGWSGSCRILWKQAGTGEKWALVHFPV
;
A
#
# COMPACT_ATOMS: atom_id res chain seq x y z
N MET A 1 29.05 6.87 17.32
CA MET A 1 29.52 5.58 17.86
C MET A 1 29.90 4.68 16.68
N THR A 2 31.14 4.20 16.61
CA THR A 2 31.61 3.41 15.44
C THR A 2 31.64 1.93 15.83
N LEU A 3 30.77 1.12 15.22
CA LEU A 3 30.80 -0.34 15.38
C LEU A 3 32.11 -0.88 14.83
N LYS A 4 32.89 -1.59 15.65
CA LYS A 4 34.14 -2.23 15.22
C LYS A 4 33.88 -3.70 14.83
N LYS A 5 34.46 -4.11 13.70
CA LYS A 5 34.48 -5.53 13.30
C LYS A 5 35.39 -6.30 14.23
N VAL A 6 34.97 -7.50 14.63
CA VAL A 6 35.72 -8.42 15.48
C VAL A 6 36.40 -9.47 14.59
N ALA A 7 37.65 -9.77 14.81
CA ALA A 7 38.37 -10.83 14.10
C ALA A 7 38.11 -12.21 14.74
N SER A 8 38.25 -13.28 13.97
CA SER A 8 38.09 -14.64 14.46
C SER A 8 39.09 -14.93 15.60
N GLY A 9 38.59 -15.48 16.71
CA GLY A 9 39.38 -15.76 17.92
C GLY A 9 39.50 -14.64 18.93
N GLN A 10 38.99 -13.44 18.65
CA GLN A 10 38.92 -12.35 19.64
C GLN A 10 37.76 -12.53 20.62
N SER A 11 38.01 -12.17 21.89
CA SER A 11 36.93 -12.14 22.91
C SER A 11 35.92 -11.07 22.53
N PHE A 12 34.67 -11.48 22.29
CA PHE A 12 33.55 -10.59 21.98
C PHE A 12 32.76 -10.27 23.25
N ARG A 13 32.92 -9.04 23.74
CA ARG A 13 32.13 -8.50 24.86
C ARG A 13 31.45 -7.22 24.41
N PRO A 14 30.29 -7.30 23.75
CA PRO A 14 29.54 -6.10 23.35
C PRO A 14 29.04 -5.35 24.59
N ARG A 15 29.01 -4.03 24.51
CA ARG A 15 28.29 -3.23 25.50
C ARG A 15 26.79 -3.47 25.33
N ALA A 16 26.01 -3.33 26.38
CA ALA A 16 24.56 -3.56 26.35
C ALA A 16 23.88 -2.70 25.27
N ASP A 17 24.29 -1.44 25.12
CA ASP A 17 23.74 -0.51 24.12
C ASP A 17 24.02 -0.98 22.67
N ASP A 18 25.25 -1.45 22.42
CA ASP A 18 25.65 -1.96 21.10
C ASP A 18 24.89 -3.26 20.76
N TRP A 19 24.67 -4.11 21.76
CA TRP A 19 23.90 -5.34 21.60
C TRP A 19 22.42 -5.05 21.33
N ASN A 20 21.81 -4.13 22.09
CA ASN A 20 20.42 -3.73 21.90
C ASN A 20 20.22 -3.09 20.51
N ALA A 21 21.12 -2.21 20.06
CA ALA A 21 21.07 -1.64 18.72
C ALA A 21 21.17 -2.73 17.62
N PHE A 22 21.93 -3.81 17.86
CA PHE A 22 22.03 -4.93 16.93
C PHE A 22 20.72 -5.76 16.90
N VAL A 23 20.11 -5.99 18.06
CA VAL A 23 18.82 -6.68 18.19
C VAL A 23 17.71 -5.86 17.51
N ASP A 24 17.67 -4.56 17.73
CA ASP A 24 16.68 -3.65 17.10
C ASP A 24 16.82 -3.62 15.58
N ALA A 25 18.05 -3.55 15.07
CA ALA A 25 18.32 -3.64 13.63
C ALA A 25 17.91 -4.99 13.04
N ALA A 26 18.14 -6.10 13.75
CA ALA A 26 17.73 -7.43 13.31
C ALA A 26 16.20 -7.60 13.34
N MET A 27 15.52 -7.01 14.32
CA MET A 27 14.07 -6.99 14.42
C MET A 27 13.45 -6.15 13.28
N ASP A 28 13.97 -4.95 13.03
CA ASP A 28 13.55 -4.09 11.93
C ASP A 28 13.75 -4.80 10.57
N TYR A 29 14.90 -5.43 10.36
CA TYR A 29 15.15 -6.23 9.15
C TYR A 29 14.16 -7.36 8.98
N ARG A 30 13.85 -8.12 10.06
CA ARG A 30 12.85 -9.21 10.03
C ARG A 30 11.45 -8.67 9.74
N GLN A 31 11.06 -7.57 10.36
CA GLN A 31 9.77 -6.94 10.15
C GLN A 31 9.62 -6.46 8.69
N ARG A 32 10.64 -5.79 8.14
CA ARG A 32 10.66 -5.40 6.73
C ARG A 32 10.59 -6.59 5.78
N ARG A 33 11.31 -7.66 6.09
CA ARG A 33 11.29 -8.90 5.28
C ARG A 33 9.92 -9.57 5.29
N ASN A 34 9.24 -9.58 6.44
CA ASN A 34 7.91 -10.19 6.58
C ASN A 34 6.81 -9.33 5.96
N SER A 35 6.94 -7.99 5.98
CA SER A 35 5.97 -7.07 5.38
C SER A 35 5.94 -7.15 3.85
N PHE A 36 7.02 -7.59 3.20
CA PHE A 36 7.11 -7.67 1.74
C PHE A 36 7.20 -9.11 1.19
N GLY A 37 6.91 -10.12 2.02
CA GLY A 37 7.18 -11.51 1.66
C GLY A 37 8.70 -11.79 1.60
N ALA A 38 9.10 -13.03 1.40
CA ALA A 38 10.51 -13.50 1.46
C ALA A 38 11.44 -12.93 0.36
N ARG A 39 11.04 -11.90 -0.36
CA ARG A 39 11.85 -11.22 -1.39
C ARG A 39 12.02 -9.77 -1.00
N SER A 40 13.26 -9.36 -0.79
CA SER A 40 13.63 -7.94 -0.71
C SER A 40 13.28 -7.29 -2.04
N VAL A 41 12.19 -6.53 -2.06
CA VAL A 41 11.83 -5.73 -3.23
C VAL A 41 12.88 -4.64 -3.35
N PRO A 42 13.59 -4.50 -4.50
CA PRO A 42 14.53 -3.41 -4.72
C PRO A 42 13.89 -2.06 -4.40
N GLY A 43 14.66 -1.12 -3.86
CA GLY A 43 14.17 0.20 -3.43
C GLY A 43 13.39 0.98 -4.50
N SER A 44 13.60 0.68 -5.79
CA SER A 44 12.86 1.22 -6.93
C SER A 44 11.36 0.89 -6.94
N TYR A 45 10.94 -0.19 -6.29
CA TYR A 45 9.52 -0.56 -6.18
C TYR A 45 8.81 0.14 -5.02
N ARG A 46 9.52 0.93 -4.21
CA ARG A 46 8.93 1.74 -3.13
C ARG A 46 8.41 3.10 -3.61
N GLN A 47 8.69 3.49 -4.84
CA GLN A 47 8.10 4.69 -5.42
C GLN A 47 6.60 4.46 -5.57
N GLY A 48 5.81 5.38 -5.01
CA GLY A 48 4.36 5.30 -5.02
C GLY A 48 3.71 4.56 -3.85
N ILE A 49 4.49 4.02 -2.90
CA ILE A 49 3.96 3.48 -1.65
C ILE A 49 3.69 4.62 -0.66
N VAL A 50 2.48 4.65 -0.14
CA VAL A 50 2.01 5.62 0.87
C VAL A 50 1.47 4.89 2.10
N LEU A 51 1.43 5.58 3.24
CA LEU A 51 0.75 5.08 4.43
C LEU A 51 -0.75 5.29 4.30
N VAL A 52 -1.51 4.26 4.64
CA VAL A 52 -2.96 4.25 4.54
C VAL A 52 -3.58 3.67 5.80
N ARG A 53 -4.75 4.18 6.21
CA ARG A 53 -5.52 3.65 7.32
C ARG A 53 -6.86 3.13 6.81
N ASN A 54 -7.16 1.89 7.12
CA ASN A 54 -8.43 1.28 6.77
C ASN A 54 -9.56 1.88 7.65
N ARG A 55 -10.56 2.48 7.01
CA ARG A 55 -11.76 3.04 7.63
C ARG A 55 -13.03 2.53 6.95
N THR A 56 -12.94 1.30 6.39
CA THR A 56 -14.06 0.69 5.67
C THR A 56 -15.08 0.01 6.59
N GLY A 57 -14.76 -0.14 7.89
CA GLY A 57 -15.58 -0.88 8.85
C GLY A 57 -15.40 -2.41 8.76
N ALA A 58 -14.50 -2.90 7.90
CA ALA A 58 -14.21 -4.33 7.74
C ALA A 58 -12.73 -4.55 7.42
N ASP A 59 -12.22 -5.74 7.73
CA ASP A 59 -10.87 -6.16 7.33
C ASP A 59 -10.78 -6.24 5.80
N GLN A 60 -9.65 -5.83 5.25
CA GLN A 60 -9.40 -5.83 3.81
C GLN A 60 -8.26 -6.76 3.45
N ASP A 61 -8.44 -7.52 2.38
CA ASP A 61 -7.43 -8.43 1.86
C ASP A 61 -6.33 -7.67 1.12
N GLN A 62 -5.14 -8.27 1.04
CA GLN A 62 -4.06 -7.77 0.21
C GLN A 62 -4.52 -7.57 -1.25
N PHE A 63 -4.08 -6.48 -1.86
CA PHE A 63 -4.43 -6.05 -3.22
C PHE A 63 -5.89 -5.62 -3.41
N SER A 64 -6.62 -5.39 -2.32
CA SER A 64 -7.89 -4.68 -2.38
C SER A 64 -7.68 -3.25 -2.85
N THR A 65 -8.57 -2.77 -3.71
CA THR A 65 -8.57 -1.39 -4.21
C THR A 65 -9.57 -0.56 -3.42
N LEU A 66 -9.09 0.49 -2.77
CA LEU A 66 -9.87 1.33 -1.88
C LEU A 66 -9.75 2.81 -2.27
N TRP A 67 -10.77 3.58 -1.95
CA TRP A 67 -10.82 5.03 -2.18
C TRP A 67 -10.09 5.79 -1.07
N ILE A 68 -9.36 6.85 -1.45
CA ILE A 68 -8.80 7.83 -0.51
C ILE A 68 -9.89 8.85 -0.18
N ASP A 69 -10.41 8.79 1.05
CA ASP A 69 -11.45 9.69 1.52
C ASP A 69 -10.86 10.99 2.08
N ASP A 70 -9.84 10.85 2.94
CA ASP A 70 -9.31 11.97 3.70
C ASP A 70 -7.87 11.73 4.19
N LEU A 71 -7.36 12.68 4.96
CA LEU A 71 -6.11 12.55 5.72
C LEU A 71 -6.41 12.18 7.17
N ALA A 72 -5.61 11.29 7.73
CA ALA A 72 -5.70 10.89 9.14
C ALA A 72 -5.31 12.02 10.11
N ILE A 73 -4.52 12.98 9.65
CA ILE A 73 -4.10 14.17 10.39
C ILE A 73 -4.26 15.36 9.45
N ARG A 74 -5.15 16.26 9.80
CA ARG A 74 -5.39 17.49 9.04
C ARG A 74 -4.71 18.68 9.70
N PRO A 75 -4.29 19.70 8.92
CA PRO A 75 -3.72 20.92 9.49
C PRO A 75 -4.69 21.69 10.41
N ASP A 76 -5.99 21.57 10.18
CA ASP A 76 -7.07 22.22 10.93
C ASP A 76 -7.51 21.46 12.19
N ASP A 77 -6.95 20.25 12.44
CA ASP A 77 -7.16 19.54 13.70
C ASP A 77 -6.45 20.27 14.87
N PRO A 78 -6.88 20.10 16.13
CA PRO A 78 -6.11 20.56 17.29
C PRO A 78 -4.69 20.00 17.25
N ASP A 79 -3.66 20.87 17.32
CA ASP A 79 -2.24 20.54 17.12
C ASP A 79 -1.92 19.89 15.75
N GLY A 80 -2.87 19.97 14.81
CA GLY A 80 -2.80 19.30 13.51
C GLY A 80 -1.69 19.84 12.62
N GLU A 81 -1.49 21.18 12.59
CA GLU A 81 -0.48 21.79 11.72
C GLU A 81 0.94 21.29 12.01
N GLN A 82 1.34 21.24 13.29
CA GLN A 82 2.64 20.74 13.68
C GLN A 82 2.79 19.26 13.33
N ARG A 83 1.79 18.45 13.61
CA ARG A 83 1.79 17.01 13.32
C ARG A 83 1.82 16.73 11.81
N PHE A 84 1.06 17.49 11.03
CA PHE A 84 1.05 17.40 9.57
C PHE A 84 2.42 17.70 8.95
N ARG A 85 3.17 18.66 9.51
CA ARG A 85 4.52 19.02 9.04
C ARG A 85 5.61 18.02 9.45
N THR A 86 5.42 17.29 10.55
CA THR A 86 6.46 16.45 11.15
C THR A 86 6.26 14.96 10.94
N LEU A 87 5.04 14.50 10.70
CA LEU A 87 4.71 13.09 10.51
C LEU A 87 4.51 12.77 9.03
N ALA A 88 4.77 11.52 8.65
CA ALA A 88 4.41 11.04 7.32
C ALA A 88 2.89 11.11 7.11
N PRO A 89 2.41 11.57 5.94
CA PRO A 89 0.97 11.62 5.66
C PRO A 89 0.39 10.20 5.64
N VAL A 90 -0.76 10.04 6.27
CA VAL A 90 -1.55 8.81 6.29
C VAL A 90 -2.91 9.11 5.69
N PHE A 91 -3.32 8.36 4.67
CA PHE A 91 -4.61 8.53 4.00
C PHE A 91 -5.65 7.59 4.59
N ASP A 92 -6.82 8.13 4.92
CA ASP A 92 -7.98 7.36 5.33
C ASP A 92 -8.69 6.76 4.12
N LEU A 93 -8.95 5.46 4.19
CA LEU A 93 -9.55 4.70 3.10
C LEU A 93 -10.99 4.30 3.40
N LYS A 94 -11.83 4.37 2.36
CA LYS A 94 -13.21 3.87 2.35
C LYS A 94 -13.49 2.97 1.15
N LEU A 95 -14.61 2.26 1.19
CA LEU A 95 -15.11 1.55 0.02
C LEU A 95 -15.64 2.53 -1.03
N PHE A 96 -15.56 2.16 -2.30
CA PHE A 96 -16.14 2.98 -3.40
C PHE A 96 -17.65 3.19 -3.26
N THR A 97 -18.34 2.23 -2.65
CA THR A 97 -19.79 2.29 -2.37
C THR A 97 -20.18 3.40 -1.42
N ASP A 98 -19.27 3.78 -0.52
CA ASP A 98 -19.54 4.73 0.57
C ASP A 98 -19.30 6.19 0.16
N ILE A 99 -18.91 6.41 -1.11
CA ILE A 99 -18.58 7.73 -1.63
C ILE A 99 -19.75 8.30 -2.40
N ALA A 100 -20.11 9.55 -2.07
CA ALA A 100 -21.16 10.28 -2.78
C ALA A 100 -20.84 10.38 -4.28
N ALA A 101 -21.85 10.24 -5.13
CA ALA A 101 -21.69 10.23 -6.58
C ALA A 101 -20.98 11.48 -7.13
N ALA A 102 -21.14 12.64 -6.47
CA ALA A 102 -20.48 13.89 -6.82
C ALA A 102 -18.94 13.85 -6.66
N ASN A 103 -18.42 13.01 -5.76
CA ASN A 103 -16.99 12.94 -5.45
C ASN A 103 -16.26 11.80 -6.20
N ARG A 104 -16.98 11.05 -7.07
CA ARG A 104 -16.43 9.86 -7.76
C ARG A 104 -15.56 10.20 -8.98
N HIS A 105 -15.54 11.45 -9.40
CA HIS A 105 -14.78 11.88 -10.61
C HIS A 105 -13.29 12.10 -10.39
N GLU A 106 -12.85 12.02 -9.15
CA GLU A 106 -11.44 12.19 -8.82
C GLU A 106 -10.79 10.82 -8.67
N CYS A 107 -9.78 10.52 -9.49
CA CYS A 107 -9.04 9.24 -9.48
C CYS A 107 -8.19 9.08 -8.19
N ARG A 108 -8.82 9.12 -7.01
CA ARG A 108 -8.15 9.02 -5.71
C ARG A 108 -8.34 7.63 -5.12
N TYR A 109 -7.55 6.68 -5.55
CA TYR A 109 -7.61 5.33 -4.99
C TYR A 109 -6.22 4.74 -4.84
N VAL A 110 -6.12 3.73 -4.00
CA VAL A 110 -4.90 2.97 -3.76
C VAL A 110 -5.18 1.49 -3.79
N VAL A 111 -4.15 0.69 -4.09
CA VAL A 111 -4.17 -0.76 -3.91
C VAL A 111 -3.36 -1.09 -2.66
N ILE A 112 -4.01 -1.66 -1.64
CA ILE A 112 -3.31 -2.03 -0.39
C ILE A 112 -2.34 -3.19 -0.65
N GLN A 113 -1.15 -3.10 -0.04
CA GLN A 113 -0.04 -4.03 -0.34
C GLN A 113 0.08 -5.16 0.68
N GLU A 114 -0.75 -5.17 1.70
CA GLU A 114 -0.79 -6.15 2.79
C GLU A 114 -2.22 -6.31 3.31
N PRO A 115 -2.60 -7.43 3.94
CA PRO A 115 -3.89 -7.53 4.62
C PRO A 115 -4.00 -6.46 5.69
N LEU A 116 -5.09 -5.70 5.71
CA LEU A 116 -5.24 -4.52 6.56
C LEU A 116 -6.54 -4.59 7.36
N LYS A 117 -6.40 -4.79 8.68
CA LYS A 117 -7.54 -4.80 9.61
C LYS A 117 -8.16 -3.42 9.71
N ASP A 118 -9.46 -3.38 10.01
CA ASP A 118 -10.17 -2.12 10.23
C ASP A 118 -9.51 -1.28 11.32
N GLY A 119 -9.42 0.03 11.09
CA GLY A 119 -8.77 1.01 11.95
C GLY A 119 -7.24 0.96 11.98
N LYS A 120 -6.58 0.00 11.31
CA LYS A 120 -5.12 -0.12 11.30
C LYS A 120 -4.48 0.63 10.13
N VAL A 121 -3.19 0.97 10.33
CA VAL A 121 -2.34 1.62 9.33
C VAL A 121 -1.47 0.57 8.67
N GLY A 122 -1.34 0.68 7.35
CA GLY A 122 -0.49 -0.17 6.51
C GLY A 122 -0.02 0.58 5.26
N HIS A 123 0.34 -0.16 4.22
CA HIS A 123 0.91 0.38 2.99
C HIS A 123 -0.06 0.25 1.81
N GLY A 124 -0.19 1.32 1.00
CA GLY A 124 -0.95 1.32 -0.24
C GLY A 124 -0.11 1.81 -1.42
N MET A 125 -0.33 1.25 -2.60
CA MET A 125 0.25 1.70 -3.85
C MET A 125 -0.64 2.78 -4.46
N LEU A 126 -0.14 4.00 -4.56
CA LEU A 126 -0.83 5.15 -5.16
C LEU A 126 -0.51 5.29 -6.65
N PHE A 127 0.74 5.05 -7.06
CA PHE A 127 1.20 5.03 -8.45
C PHE A 127 2.29 3.97 -8.66
N GLY A 128 2.44 3.49 -9.89
CA GLY A 128 3.40 2.44 -10.23
C GLY A 128 2.72 1.15 -10.67
N VAL A 129 3.36 0.00 -10.46
CA VAL A 129 2.86 -1.30 -10.88
C VAL A 129 2.48 -2.15 -9.69
N SER A 130 1.24 -2.66 -9.68
CA SER A 130 0.74 -3.52 -8.60
C SER A 130 -0.11 -4.66 -9.14
N PRO A 131 -0.09 -5.84 -8.51
CA PRO A 131 -1.16 -6.81 -8.67
C PRO A 131 -2.50 -6.22 -8.22
N ALA A 132 -3.58 -6.58 -8.90
CA ALA A 132 -4.94 -6.23 -8.52
C ALA A 132 -5.93 -7.29 -9.00
N LYS A 133 -7.09 -7.37 -8.35
CA LYS A 133 -8.22 -8.15 -8.86
C LYS A 133 -9.06 -7.29 -9.79
N LEU A 134 -9.37 -7.82 -10.95
CA LEU A 134 -10.22 -7.19 -11.96
C LEU A 134 -11.49 -8.00 -12.16
N ASP A 135 -12.61 -7.30 -12.35
CA ASP A 135 -13.79 -7.82 -13.03
C ASP A 135 -13.63 -7.55 -14.53
N ILE A 136 -13.51 -8.61 -15.33
CA ILE A 136 -13.24 -8.53 -16.78
C ILE A 136 -14.49 -8.96 -17.56
N PRO A 137 -15.34 -8.03 -17.99
CA PRO A 137 -16.50 -8.38 -18.82
C PRO A 137 -16.11 -8.76 -20.25
N VAL A 138 -15.02 -8.21 -20.78
CA VAL A 138 -14.52 -8.48 -22.14
C VAL A 138 -13.00 -8.68 -22.08
N GLU A 139 -12.52 -9.81 -22.58
CA GLU A 139 -11.11 -10.18 -22.49
C GLU A 139 -10.16 -9.21 -23.23
N ALA A 140 -10.64 -8.56 -24.29
CA ALA A 140 -9.85 -7.62 -25.07
C ALA A 140 -9.60 -6.26 -24.41
N HIS A 141 -10.13 -6.02 -23.21
CA HIS A 141 -9.91 -4.75 -22.50
C HIS A 141 -8.46 -4.61 -22.03
N ASP A 142 -7.88 -3.41 -22.23
CA ASP A 142 -6.48 -3.07 -21.87
C ASP A 142 -6.36 -2.05 -20.73
N TYR A 143 -7.49 -1.53 -20.27
CA TYR A 143 -7.55 -0.56 -19.17
C TYR A 143 -8.45 -1.06 -18.06
N ALA A 144 -8.31 -0.45 -16.88
CA ALA A 144 -9.20 -0.69 -15.75
C ALA A 144 -9.41 0.60 -14.94
N GLU A 145 -10.52 0.63 -14.22
CA GLU A 145 -10.90 1.73 -13.35
C GLU A 145 -11.67 1.23 -12.12
N PRO A 146 -11.71 2.01 -11.03
CA PRO A 146 -12.59 1.71 -9.91
C PRO A 146 -14.05 1.70 -10.34
N ASN A 147 -14.80 0.72 -9.85
CA ASN A 147 -16.23 0.64 -10.10
C ASN A 147 -16.99 0.70 -8.77
N PRO A 148 -17.92 1.67 -8.60
CA PRO A 148 -18.66 1.84 -7.34
C PRO A 148 -19.61 0.67 -7.02
N THR A 149 -19.90 -0.21 -7.98
CA THR A 149 -20.70 -1.41 -7.74
C THR A 149 -19.87 -2.61 -7.33
N LEU A 150 -18.52 -2.49 -7.38
CA LEU A 150 -17.60 -3.56 -7.03
C LEU A 150 -16.86 -3.20 -5.75
N THR A 151 -16.90 -4.12 -4.79
CA THR A 151 -16.13 -3.97 -3.56
C THR A 151 -14.69 -4.40 -3.79
N ALA A 152 -13.74 -3.50 -3.51
CA ALA A 152 -12.31 -3.79 -3.49
C ALA A 152 -11.69 -4.31 -4.81
N LYS A 153 -12.35 -4.10 -5.96
CA LYS A 153 -11.90 -4.54 -7.29
C LYS A 153 -11.98 -3.42 -8.30
N LEU A 154 -11.15 -3.53 -9.34
CA LEU A 154 -11.25 -2.69 -10.52
C LEU A 154 -12.12 -3.38 -11.58
N ARG A 155 -12.71 -2.62 -12.47
CA ARG A 155 -13.41 -3.13 -13.66
C ARG A 155 -12.61 -2.81 -14.90
N SER A 156 -12.44 -3.80 -15.77
CA SER A 156 -11.75 -3.57 -17.06
C SER A 156 -12.64 -2.87 -18.08
N GLY A 157 -12.02 -2.05 -18.94
CA GLY A 157 -12.68 -1.27 -19.96
C GLY A 157 -11.75 -0.95 -21.15
N TRP A 158 -12.32 -0.30 -22.18
CA TRP A 158 -11.57 0.24 -23.31
C TRP A 158 -10.79 1.53 -22.94
N SER A 159 -11.17 2.15 -21.85
CA SER A 159 -10.49 3.29 -21.21
C SER A 159 -10.54 3.11 -19.72
N GLY A 160 -9.71 3.83 -18.97
CA GLY A 160 -9.68 3.78 -17.51
C GLY A 160 -8.47 4.48 -16.93
N SER A 161 -8.44 4.62 -15.63
CA SER A 161 -7.40 5.33 -14.88
C SER A 161 -6.10 4.53 -14.73
N CYS A 162 -6.11 3.22 -15.02
CA CYS A 162 -4.89 2.42 -15.05
C CYS A 162 -4.83 1.51 -16.28
N ARG A 163 -3.62 1.15 -16.67
CA ARG A 163 -3.35 0.25 -17.80
C ARG A 163 -3.11 -1.16 -17.30
N ILE A 164 -3.71 -2.14 -17.97
CA ILE A 164 -3.45 -3.56 -17.72
C ILE A 164 -2.17 -3.96 -18.45
N LEU A 165 -1.14 -4.35 -17.72
CA LEU A 165 0.13 -4.84 -18.27
C LEU A 165 0.08 -6.35 -18.55
N TRP A 166 -0.65 -7.07 -17.71
CA TRP A 166 -0.86 -8.51 -17.83
C TRP A 166 -2.14 -8.89 -17.09
N LYS A 167 -2.83 -9.90 -17.56
CA LYS A 167 -4.01 -10.48 -16.91
C LYS A 167 -4.14 -11.96 -17.21
N GLN A 168 -4.82 -12.68 -16.34
CA GLN A 168 -5.23 -14.05 -16.59
C GLN A 168 -6.24 -14.08 -17.76
N ALA A 169 -6.19 -15.13 -18.57
CA ALA A 169 -7.10 -15.32 -19.70
C ALA A 169 -8.55 -15.50 -19.26
N GLY A 170 -9.48 -15.10 -20.14
CA GLY A 170 -10.93 -15.23 -19.98
C GLY A 170 -11.59 -14.06 -19.26
N THR A 171 -12.90 -14.18 -19.04
CA THR A 171 -13.77 -13.17 -18.43
C THR A 171 -14.04 -13.44 -16.95
N GLY A 172 -14.71 -12.52 -16.26
CA GLY A 172 -15.03 -12.59 -14.83
C GLY A 172 -13.91 -12.08 -13.93
N GLU A 173 -13.89 -12.55 -12.67
CA GLU A 173 -12.86 -12.14 -11.70
C GLU A 173 -11.51 -12.78 -12.03
N LYS A 174 -10.50 -11.97 -12.26
CA LYS A 174 -9.14 -12.37 -12.64
C LYS A 174 -8.08 -11.57 -11.91
N TRP A 175 -6.92 -12.20 -11.71
CA TRP A 175 -5.72 -11.47 -11.31
C TRP A 175 -5.10 -10.77 -12.52
N ALA A 176 -4.62 -9.56 -12.27
CA ALA A 176 -3.90 -8.79 -13.26
C ALA A 176 -2.73 -8.03 -12.63
N LEU A 177 -1.81 -7.60 -13.48
CA LEU A 177 -0.77 -6.63 -13.15
C LEU A 177 -1.16 -5.32 -13.83
N VAL A 178 -1.37 -4.28 -13.03
CA VAL A 178 -1.84 -2.97 -13.50
C VAL A 178 -0.80 -1.89 -13.23
N HIS A 179 -0.74 -0.91 -14.12
CA HIS A 179 0.09 0.27 -14.00
C HIS A 179 -0.80 1.49 -13.72
N PHE A 180 -0.58 2.11 -12.58
CA PHE A 180 -1.19 3.37 -12.19
C PHE A 180 -0.28 4.50 -12.68
N PRO A 181 -0.75 5.38 -13.58
CA PRO A 181 0.03 6.53 -14.02
C PRO A 181 0.23 7.52 -12.86
N VAL A 182 1.25 8.35 -13.00
CA VAL A 182 1.53 9.48 -12.10
C VAL A 182 0.60 10.64 -12.45
#